data_5e11c0e2ffb3d210a36524343e192764
#
_entry.id   5e11c0e2ffb3d210a36524343e192764
#
_cell.length_a   1.000
_cell.length_b   1.000
_cell.length_c   1.000
_cell.angle_alpha   90.00
_cell.angle_beta   90.00
_cell.angle_gamma   90.00
#
_symmetry.space_group_name_H-M   'P 1'
#
loop_
_entity.id
_entity.type
_entity.pdbx_description
1 polymer ?
#
loop_
_entity_poly.entity_id
_entity_poly.type
_entity_poly.pdbx_seq_one_letter_code
_entity_poly.pdbx_strand_id
1 'polypeptide(L)'
;MSYGGEGVARMRVLQVVVLIVFGVIAARLAYIQLIDSKYEELARGNALRYEVQYPSRGEVFDRNGEYLVQSRECYDLMVIYREMDREGFDTTLFCQVTGLSREGLVRELANARVRPRAPRMVMNYMSKEDKLRFDECNFAGFYTVYRTARQYPRKVGGNLLGYVGEVNSEMLRRYPSYQAGEYVGISGVESAYEPELRGKKGVKITEVDTHGAIKGSYMDGRFDSLPVPGKSIVCTCLLYTSPSPRDLSTS
;
A
#
# COMPACT_ATOMS: atom_id res chain seq x y z
N MET A 1 -43.17 14.25 -68.74
CA MET A 1 -43.16 14.25 -67.27
C MET A 1 -42.34 13.03 -66.82
N SER A 2 -41.03 13.20 -66.56
CA SER A 2 -40.15 12.10 -66.16
C SER A 2 -39.24 12.54 -64.97
N TYR A 3 -39.90 12.98 -63.90
CA TYR A 3 -39.21 13.40 -62.69
C TYR A 3 -39.15 12.33 -61.55
N GLY A 4 -39.80 11.19 -61.78
CA GLY A 4 -39.84 10.13 -60.72
C GLY A 4 -38.66 9.17 -60.62
N GLY A 5 -37.92 8.99 -61.73
CA GLY A 5 -36.85 7.97 -61.76
C GLY A 5 -35.53 8.38 -61.06
N GLU A 6 -35.16 9.65 -61.17
CA GLU A 6 -33.94 10.15 -60.53
C GLU A 6 -34.01 10.19 -58.99
N GLY A 7 -35.16 10.49 -58.41
CA GLY A 7 -35.36 10.50 -56.96
C GLY A 7 -35.24 9.11 -56.34
N VAL A 8 -35.78 8.10 -57.02
CA VAL A 8 -35.69 6.69 -56.56
C VAL A 8 -34.27 6.16 -56.68
N ALA A 9 -33.55 6.54 -57.74
CA ALA A 9 -32.14 6.15 -57.88
C ALA A 9 -31.25 6.79 -56.81
N ARG A 10 -31.43 8.07 -56.50
CA ARG A 10 -30.72 8.78 -55.42
C ARG A 10 -31.01 8.17 -54.05
N MET A 11 -32.27 7.80 -53.78
CA MET A 11 -32.68 7.16 -52.54
C MET A 11 -32.01 5.77 -52.37
N ARG A 12 -31.92 4.96 -53.44
CA ARG A 12 -31.22 3.67 -53.43
C ARG A 12 -29.73 3.82 -53.19
N VAL A 13 -29.09 4.80 -53.80
CA VAL A 13 -27.68 5.10 -53.57
C VAL A 13 -27.44 5.48 -52.12
N LEU A 14 -28.29 6.34 -51.54
CA LEU A 14 -28.21 6.70 -50.12
C LEU A 14 -28.37 5.48 -49.21
N GLN A 15 -29.35 4.59 -49.50
CA GLN A 15 -29.55 3.36 -48.73
C GLN A 15 -28.31 2.44 -48.80
N VAL A 16 -27.71 2.28 -49.97
CA VAL A 16 -26.50 1.46 -50.14
C VAL A 16 -25.32 2.05 -49.36
N VAL A 17 -25.11 3.38 -49.39
CA VAL A 17 -24.08 4.05 -48.63
C VAL A 17 -24.27 3.85 -47.12
N VAL A 18 -25.47 4.01 -46.62
CA VAL A 18 -25.82 3.80 -45.21
C VAL A 18 -25.53 2.33 -44.78
N LEU A 19 -25.91 1.36 -45.62
CA LEU A 19 -25.65 -0.07 -45.35
C LEU A 19 -24.16 -0.39 -45.33
N ILE A 20 -23.38 0.21 -46.24
CA ILE A 20 -21.92 0.03 -46.26
C ILE A 20 -21.28 0.62 -44.99
N VAL A 21 -21.66 1.84 -44.62
CA VAL A 21 -21.16 2.49 -43.41
C VAL A 21 -21.52 1.67 -42.16
N PHE A 22 -22.76 1.21 -42.07
CA PHE A 22 -23.19 0.34 -40.96
C PHE A 22 -22.44 -0.98 -40.94
N GLY A 23 -22.22 -1.60 -42.10
CA GLY A 23 -21.43 -2.82 -42.24
C GLY A 23 -19.96 -2.66 -41.75
N VAL A 24 -19.33 -1.53 -42.11
CA VAL A 24 -17.97 -1.21 -41.66
C VAL A 24 -17.93 -1.01 -40.14
N ILE A 25 -18.88 -0.29 -39.57
CA ILE A 25 -18.99 -0.07 -38.12
C ILE A 25 -19.24 -1.42 -37.40
N ALA A 26 -20.14 -2.24 -37.90
CA ALA A 26 -20.44 -3.55 -37.33
C ALA A 26 -19.22 -4.49 -37.37
N ALA A 27 -18.52 -4.54 -38.50
CA ALA A 27 -17.28 -5.32 -38.67
C ALA A 27 -16.19 -4.82 -37.70
N ARG A 28 -16.04 -3.50 -37.53
CA ARG A 28 -15.08 -2.92 -36.59
C ARG A 28 -15.41 -3.23 -35.12
N LEU A 29 -16.69 -3.16 -34.77
CA LEU A 29 -17.14 -3.55 -33.42
C LEU A 29 -16.91 -5.04 -33.15
N ALA A 30 -17.24 -5.91 -34.13
CA ALA A 30 -16.99 -7.33 -34.00
C ALA A 30 -15.49 -7.63 -33.84
N TYR A 31 -14.62 -6.96 -34.57
CA TYR A 31 -13.18 -7.07 -34.45
C TYR A 31 -12.69 -6.70 -33.02
N ILE A 32 -13.16 -5.56 -32.49
CA ILE A 32 -12.78 -5.07 -31.16
C ILE A 32 -13.29 -6.02 -30.05
N GLN A 33 -14.49 -6.58 -30.22
CA GLN A 33 -15.11 -7.40 -29.18
C GLN A 33 -14.67 -8.87 -29.20
N LEU A 34 -14.31 -9.40 -30.38
CA LEU A 34 -14.03 -10.85 -30.53
C LEU A 34 -12.54 -11.14 -30.68
N ILE A 35 -11.75 -10.21 -31.20
CA ILE A 35 -10.35 -10.45 -31.59
C ILE A 35 -9.37 -9.63 -30.73
N ASP A 36 -9.72 -8.39 -30.39
CA ASP A 36 -8.82 -7.50 -29.63
C ASP A 36 -8.98 -7.67 -28.12
N SER A 37 -8.15 -8.54 -27.54
CA SER A 37 -8.09 -8.78 -26.07
C SER A 37 -7.54 -7.61 -25.25
N LYS A 38 -6.98 -6.59 -25.91
CA LYS A 38 -6.39 -5.43 -25.23
C LYS A 38 -7.40 -4.68 -24.33
N TYR A 39 -8.63 -4.56 -24.80
CA TYR A 39 -9.69 -3.89 -24.02
C TYR A 39 -10.16 -4.73 -22.84
N GLU A 40 -10.14 -6.06 -22.97
CA GLU A 40 -10.43 -6.98 -21.87
C GLU A 40 -9.37 -6.89 -20.78
N GLU A 41 -8.09 -6.84 -21.16
CA GLU A 41 -6.96 -6.68 -20.23
C GLU A 41 -7.02 -5.33 -19.50
N LEU A 42 -7.31 -4.23 -20.21
CA LEU A 42 -7.51 -2.91 -19.61
C LEU A 42 -8.72 -2.88 -18.68
N ALA A 43 -9.83 -3.52 -19.05
CA ALA A 43 -11.03 -3.61 -18.21
C ALA A 43 -10.74 -4.41 -16.93
N ARG A 44 -10.02 -5.53 -17.02
CA ARG A 44 -9.56 -6.30 -15.85
C ARG A 44 -8.62 -5.49 -14.97
N GLY A 45 -7.68 -4.75 -15.56
CA GLY A 45 -6.76 -3.87 -14.82
C GLY A 45 -7.47 -2.76 -14.04
N ASN A 46 -8.61 -2.27 -14.54
CA ASN A 46 -9.43 -1.26 -13.87
C ASN A 46 -10.40 -1.85 -12.83
N ALA A 47 -10.76 -3.11 -12.97
CA ALA A 47 -11.69 -3.79 -12.07
C ALA A 47 -10.99 -4.51 -10.91
N LEU A 48 -9.68 -4.74 -11.00
CA LEU A 48 -8.90 -5.46 -10.00
C LEU A 48 -7.87 -4.52 -9.34
N ARG A 49 -7.86 -4.52 -8.02
CA ARG A 49 -6.87 -3.83 -7.21
C ARG A 49 -5.95 -4.86 -6.57
N TYR A 50 -4.66 -4.74 -6.86
CA TYR A 50 -3.61 -5.56 -6.26
C TYR A 50 -3.08 -4.86 -5.02
N GLU A 51 -3.29 -5.46 -3.87
CA GLU A 51 -2.81 -4.96 -2.58
C GLU A 51 -1.67 -5.84 -2.10
N VAL A 52 -0.47 -5.24 -2.01
CA VAL A 52 0.71 -5.94 -1.51
C VAL A 52 0.58 -6.12 0.00
N GLN A 53 0.62 -7.38 0.44
CA GLN A 53 0.66 -7.72 1.85
C GLN A 53 2.10 -7.92 2.30
N TYR A 54 2.54 -7.10 3.24
CA TYR A 54 3.89 -7.18 3.77
C TYR A 54 3.98 -8.27 4.85
N PRO A 55 5.00 -9.15 4.77
CA PRO A 55 5.24 -10.14 5.80
C PRO A 55 5.80 -9.49 7.06
N SER A 56 5.62 -10.15 8.20
CA SER A 56 6.39 -9.84 9.39
C SER A 56 7.87 -10.16 9.15
N ARG A 57 8.74 -9.23 9.52
CA ARG A 57 10.18 -9.42 9.44
C ARG A 57 10.64 -10.39 10.53
N GLY A 58 11.56 -11.31 10.23
CA GLY A 58 12.11 -12.26 11.18
C GLY A 58 12.71 -11.58 12.41
N GLU A 59 12.67 -12.22 13.54
CA GLU A 59 13.17 -11.72 14.82
C GLU A 59 14.63 -12.08 15.02
N VAL A 60 15.33 -11.33 15.88
CA VAL A 60 16.72 -11.61 16.23
C VAL A 60 16.80 -11.87 17.73
N PHE A 61 17.35 -13.03 18.08
CA PHE A 61 17.50 -13.51 19.43
C PHE A 61 18.98 -13.56 19.84
N ASP A 62 19.22 -13.51 21.13
CA ASP A 62 20.51 -13.88 21.71
C ASP A 62 20.63 -15.41 21.84
N ARG A 63 21.76 -15.89 22.37
CA ARG A 63 22.03 -17.32 22.62
C ARG A 63 21.01 -17.98 23.57
N ASN A 64 20.41 -17.22 24.47
CA ASN A 64 19.47 -17.70 25.48
C ASN A 64 18.03 -17.59 25.01
N GLY A 65 17.76 -17.09 23.79
CA GLY A 65 16.41 -16.88 23.27
C GLY A 65 15.77 -15.56 23.70
N GLU A 66 16.54 -14.62 24.25
CA GLU A 66 16.08 -13.28 24.57
C GLU A 66 16.01 -12.41 23.32
N TYR A 67 14.98 -11.58 23.21
CA TYR A 67 14.80 -10.69 22.07
C TYR A 67 15.87 -9.59 22.02
N LEU A 68 16.67 -9.59 20.98
CA LEU A 68 17.54 -8.48 20.60
C LEU A 68 16.80 -7.49 19.70
N VAL A 69 16.06 -8.04 18.73
CA VAL A 69 15.23 -7.25 17.81
C VAL A 69 13.93 -7.99 17.56
N GLN A 70 12.82 -7.30 17.71
CA GLN A 70 11.49 -7.86 17.44
C GLN A 70 10.69 -6.99 16.48
N SER A 71 9.72 -7.60 15.80
CA SER A 71 8.74 -6.89 14.97
C SER A 71 7.49 -6.64 15.80
N ARG A 72 7.06 -5.38 15.93
CA ARG A 72 5.84 -5.00 16.62
C ARG A 72 4.79 -4.54 15.63
N GLU A 73 3.57 -5.01 15.81
CA GLU A 73 2.43 -4.52 15.05
C GLU A 73 2.15 -3.06 15.40
N CYS A 74 1.97 -2.26 14.38
CA CYS A 74 1.57 -0.87 14.51
C CYS A 74 0.69 -0.46 13.33
N TYR A 75 0.08 0.69 13.44
CA TYR A 75 -0.82 1.21 12.43
C TYR A 75 -0.40 2.63 12.07
N ASP A 76 -0.39 2.93 10.78
CA ASP A 76 -0.22 4.29 10.29
C ASP A 76 -1.61 4.89 10.04
N LEU A 77 -1.83 6.09 10.56
CA LEU A 77 -3.07 6.83 10.37
C LEU A 77 -2.99 7.64 9.08
N MET A 78 -3.89 7.36 8.15
CA MET A 78 -3.97 7.99 6.85
C MET A 78 -5.22 8.86 6.75
N VAL A 79 -5.16 9.88 5.90
CA VAL A 79 -6.30 10.73 5.56
C VAL A 79 -6.43 10.87 4.05
N ILE A 80 -7.68 10.83 3.56
CA ILE A 80 -8.06 11.29 2.22
C ILE A 80 -8.85 12.58 2.41
N TYR A 81 -8.19 13.71 2.16
CA TYR A 81 -8.74 15.04 2.48
C TYR A 81 -10.10 15.32 1.85
N ARG A 82 -10.37 14.75 0.66
CA ARG A 82 -11.65 14.90 -0.04
C ARG A 82 -12.81 14.23 0.70
N GLU A 83 -12.56 13.13 1.37
CA GLU A 83 -13.56 12.29 2.05
C GLU A 83 -13.80 12.74 3.49
N MET A 84 -13.01 13.68 3.98
CA MET A 84 -13.13 14.23 5.33
C MET A 84 -14.38 15.08 5.44
N ASP A 85 -15.18 14.83 6.47
CA ASP A 85 -16.28 15.71 6.87
C ASP A 85 -15.69 16.95 7.58
N ARG A 86 -15.69 18.10 6.91
CA ARG A 86 -15.07 19.33 7.42
C ARG A 86 -15.95 20.09 8.41
N GLU A 87 -17.27 19.92 8.29
CA GLU A 87 -18.23 20.66 9.12
C GLU A 87 -18.46 19.95 10.45
N GLY A 88 -18.43 18.60 10.43
CA GLY A 88 -18.59 17.76 11.63
C GLY A 88 -17.29 17.33 12.28
N PHE A 89 -16.12 17.74 11.79
CA PHE A 89 -14.83 17.26 12.32
C PHE A 89 -14.44 17.90 13.64
N ASP A 90 -14.52 17.12 14.72
CA ASP A 90 -14.07 17.56 16.05
C ASP A 90 -12.54 17.39 16.20
N THR A 91 -11.83 18.50 16.02
CA THR A 91 -10.36 18.55 16.15
C THR A 91 -9.90 18.27 17.57
N THR A 92 -10.71 18.58 18.58
CA THR A 92 -10.34 18.42 19.99
C THR A 92 -10.40 16.94 20.36
N LEU A 93 -11.49 16.27 20.01
CA LEU A 93 -11.66 14.83 20.21
C LEU A 93 -10.60 14.04 19.44
N PHE A 94 -10.34 14.42 18.18
CA PHE A 94 -9.31 13.79 17.37
C PHE A 94 -7.92 13.86 18.03
N CYS A 95 -7.51 15.06 18.49
CA CYS A 95 -6.23 15.24 19.18
C CYS A 95 -6.14 14.46 20.50
N GLN A 96 -7.25 14.34 21.24
CA GLN A 96 -7.30 13.56 22.48
C GLN A 96 -7.11 12.07 22.23
N VAL A 97 -7.77 11.54 21.19
CA VAL A 97 -7.71 10.11 20.85
C VAL A 97 -6.38 9.72 20.23
N THR A 98 -5.82 10.55 19.35
CA THR A 98 -4.57 10.26 18.65
C THR A 98 -3.32 10.69 19.41
N GLY A 99 -3.44 11.59 20.40
CA GLY A 99 -2.29 12.20 21.06
C GLY A 99 -1.52 13.21 20.19
N LEU A 100 -2.03 13.54 19.00
CA LEU A 100 -1.40 14.47 18.08
C LEU A 100 -1.64 15.91 18.56
N SER A 101 -0.63 16.78 18.47
CA SER A 101 -0.82 18.19 18.74
C SER A 101 -1.72 18.85 17.69
N ARG A 102 -2.51 19.84 18.08
CA ARG A 102 -3.37 20.60 17.16
C ARG A 102 -2.58 21.22 16.01
N GLU A 103 -1.40 21.74 16.29
CA GLU A 103 -0.52 22.33 15.27
C GLU A 103 -0.01 21.27 14.29
N GLY A 104 0.36 20.08 14.79
CA GLY A 104 0.76 18.93 13.97
C GLY A 104 -0.37 18.50 13.03
N LEU A 105 -1.59 18.36 13.56
CA LEU A 105 -2.75 18.02 12.76
C LEU A 105 -3.03 19.04 11.65
N VAL A 106 -3.05 20.33 11.99
CA VAL A 106 -3.28 21.42 11.01
C VAL A 106 -2.23 21.37 9.90
N ARG A 107 -0.97 21.17 10.23
CA ARG A 107 0.12 21.04 9.25
C ARG A 107 -0.09 19.85 8.31
N GLU A 108 -0.41 18.66 8.85
CA GLU A 108 -0.61 17.49 8.02
C GLU A 108 -1.89 17.59 7.16
N LEU A 109 -2.96 18.19 7.66
CA LEU A 109 -4.15 18.48 6.87
C LEU A 109 -3.89 19.52 5.76
N ALA A 110 -3.07 20.56 6.03
CA ALA A 110 -2.66 21.52 5.01
C ALA A 110 -1.87 20.82 3.88
N ASN A 111 -0.97 19.89 4.24
CA ASN A 111 -0.23 19.08 3.29
C ASN A 111 -1.16 18.13 2.49
N ALA A 112 -2.16 17.51 3.14
CA ALA A 112 -3.13 16.65 2.50
C ALA A 112 -4.03 17.40 1.50
N ARG A 113 -4.31 18.69 1.76
CA ARG A 113 -5.10 19.56 0.88
C ARG A 113 -4.47 19.77 -0.49
N VAL A 114 -3.14 19.67 -0.62
CA VAL A 114 -2.42 19.83 -1.91
C VAL A 114 -2.82 18.74 -2.90
N ARG A 115 -3.06 17.51 -2.41
CA ARG A 115 -3.51 16.36 -3.22
C ARG A 115 -4.72 15.70 -2.56
N PRO A 116 -5.92 16.27 -2.67
CA PRO A 116 -7.07 15.91 -1.84
C PRO A 116 -7.61 14.51 -2.08
N ARG A 117 -7.28 13.88 -3.21
CA ARG A 117 -7.68 12.49 -3.55
C ARG A 117 -6.61 11.45 -3.19
N ALA A 118 -5.38 11.89 -2.95
CA ALA A 118 -4.30 10.98 -2.60
C ALA A 118 -4.27 10.74 -1.08
N PRO A 119 -4.09 9.49 -0.64
CA PRO A 119 -3.88 9.19 0.76
C PRO A 119 -2.65 9.91 1.30
N ARG A 120 -2.76 10.50 2.49
CA ARG A 120 -1.65 11.13 3.19
C ARG A 120 -1.52 10.59 4.61
N MET A 121 -0.32 10.27 5.01
CA MET A 121 -0.03 9.86 6.38
C MET A 121 -0.11 11.07 7.32
N VAL A 122 -0.87 10.92 8.40
CA VAL A 122 -1.06 11.93 9.45
C VAL A 122 -0.22 11.59 10.68
N MET A 123 -0.18 10.31 11.03
CA MET A 123 0.56 9.80 12.17
C MET A 123 1.06 8.40 11.86
N ASN A 124 2.25 8.05 12.35
CA ASN A 124 2.85 6.73 12.23
C ASN A 124 2.91 6.03 13.60
N TYR A 125 3.10 4.73 13.56
CA TYR A 125 3.34 3.88 14.75
C TYR A 125 2.26 3.93 15.82
N MET A 126 1.00 4.08 15.45
CA MET A 126 -0.13 3.96 16.38
C MET A 126 -0.20 2.54 16.95
N SER A 127 -0.45 2.42 18.26
CA SER A 127 -0.62 1.12 18.91
C SER A 127 -1.95 0.47 18.53
N LYS A 128 -2.11 -0.82 18.82
CA LYS A 128 -3.38 -1.51 18.60
C LYS A 128 -4.49 -0.95 19.48
N GLU A 129 -4.16 -0.57 20.71
CA GLU A 129 -5.10 0.03 21.67
C GLU A 129 -5.57 1.41 21.19
N ASP A 130 -4.66 2.24 20.69
CA ASP A 130 -5.00 3.56 20.16
C ASP A 130 -5.82 3.45 18.88
N LYS A 131 -5.49 2.46 18.01
CA LYS A 131 -6.31 2.15 16.84
C LYS A 131 -7.75 1.82 17.22
N LEU A 132 -7.96 0.95 18.21
CA LEU A 132 -9.32 0.58 18.63
C LEU A 132 -10.11 1.81 19.12
N ARG A 133 -9.51 2.66 19.94
CA ARG A 133 -10.13 3.92 20.41
C ARG A 133 -10.42 4.86 19.23
N PHE A 134 -9.53 4.91 18.24
CA PHE A 134 -9.71 5.72 17.07
C PHE A 134 -10.87 5.21 16.19
N ASP A 135 -10.95 3.91 15.97
CA ASP A 135 -12.01 3.28 15.16
C ASP A 135 -13.40 3.48 15.78
N GLU A 136 -13.51 3.52 17.11
CA GLU A 136 -14.77 3.82 17.84
C GLU A 136 -15.30 5.22 17.51
N CYS A 137 -14.43 6.19 17.22
CA CYS A 137 -14.84 7.57 16.92
C CYS A 137 -15.29 7.78 15.46
N ASN A 138 -15.02 6.84 14.56
CA ASN A 138 -15.45 6.83 13.17
C ASN A 138 -15.26 8.18 12.42
N PHE A 139 -14.04 8.72 12.43
CA PHE A 139 -13.71 9.96 11.73
C PHE A 139 -13.74 9.77 10.21
N ALA A 140 -14.69 10.43 9.53
CA ALA A 140 -14.85 10.34 8.07
C ALA A 140 -13.58 10.81 7.33
N GLY A 141 -13.14 10.02 6.33
CA GLY A 141 -11.97 10.31 5.53
C GLY A 141 -10.63 9.90 6.15
N PHE A 142 -10.65 9.38 7.39
CA PHE A 142 -9.48 8.80 8.04
C PHE A 142 -9.59 7.28 8.08
N TYR A 143 -8.46 6.60 7.96
CA TYR A 143 -8.37 5.16 8.07
C TYR A 143 -6.97 4.74 8.53
N THR A 144 -6.87 3.55 9.07
CA THR A 144 -5.61 2.98 9.56
C THR A 144 -5.07 1.94 8.59
N VAL A 145 -3.76 1.97 8.37
CA VAL A 145 -3.04 0.99 7.56
C VAL A 145 -2.13 0.17 8.47
N TYR A 146 -2.28 -1.15 8.42
CA TYR A 146 -1.41 -2.07 9.15
C TYR A 146 0.03 -1.97 8.70
N ARG A 147 0.95 -1.94 9.67
CA ARG A 147 2.38 -1.93 9.45
C ARG A 147 3.12 -2.70 10.54
N THR A 148 4.29 -3.20 10.25
CA THR A 148 5.22 -3.74 11.24
C THR A 148 6.34 -2.75 11.48
N ALA A 149 6.56 -2.37 12.75
CA ALA A 149 7.69 -1.55 13.17
C ALA A 149 8.77 -2.41 13.79
N ARG A 150 10.03 -2.04 13.54
CA ARG A 150 11.18 -2.69 14.15
C ARG A 150 11.42 -2.10 15.54
N GLN A 151 11.43 -2.95 16.55
CA GLN A 151 11.65 -2.56 17.93
C GLN A 151 12.93 -3.22 18.45
N TYR A 152 13.74 -2.41 19.12
CA TYR A 152 14.96 -2.82 19.81
C TYR A 152 14.70 -2.71 21.32
N PRO A 153 14.25 -3.78 21.98
CA PRO A 153 13.79 -3.73 23.38
C PRO A 153 14.87 -3.24 24.34
N ARG A 154 16.12 -3.52 24.00
CA ARG A 154 17.28 -3.11 24.78
C ARG A 154 18.23 -2.30 23.92
N LYS A 155 18.82 -1.25 24.52
CA LYS A 155 19.76 -0.35 23.85
C LYS A 155 21.19 -0.90 23.88
N VAL A 156 21.37 -2.17 23.46
CA VAL A 156 22.68 -2.84 23.41
C VAL A 156 23.00 -3.30 22.00
N GLY A 157 24.28 -3.34 21.67
CA GLY A 157 24.75 -3.89 20.40
C GLY A 157 24.32 -3.14 19.14
N GLY A 158 24.04 -1.84 19.22
CA GLY A 158 23.47 -1.06 18.09
C GLY A 158 24.29 -1.15 16.81
N ASN A 159 25.63 -1.16 16.90
CA ASN A 159 26.51 -1.32 15.74
C ASN A 159 26.49 -2.74 15.17
N LEU A 160 26.29 -3.76 16.02
CA LEU A 160 26.20 -5.15 15.60
C LEU A 160 24.83 -5.44 14.98
N LEU A 161 23.76 -5.06 15.66
CA LEU A 161 22.38 -5.31 15.21
C LEU A 161 22.06 -4.49 13.96
N GLY A 162 22.56 -3.25 13.93
CA GLY A 162 22.21 -2.31 12.88
C GLY A 162 20.82 -1.73 13.02
N TYR A 163 20.28 -1.23 11.91
CA TYR A 163 18.93 -0.66 11.87
C TYR A 163 18.28 -0.84 10.50
N VAL A 164 16.98 -0.68 10.48
CA VAL A 164 16.15 -0.73 9.28
C VAL A 164 15.77 0.70 8.89
N GLY A 165 15.87 1.02 7.63
CA GLY A 165 15.52 2.33 7.08
C GLY A 165 14.75 2.21 5.78
N GLU A 166 14.15 3.32 5.35
CA GLU A 166 13.45 3.41 4.08
C GLU A 166 14.42 3.28 2.91
N VAL A 167 13.98 2.56 1.87
CA VAL A 167 14.77 2.33 0.67
C VAL A 167 14.97 3.64 -0.09
N ASN A 168 16.22 4.03 -0.29
CA ASN A 168 16.59 5.18 -1.10
C ASN A 168 16.77 4.81 -2.59
N SER A 169 16.93 5.81 -3.45
CA SER A 169 17.10 5.62 -4.90
C SER A 169 18.32 4.79 -5.31
N GLU A 170 19.38 4.78 -4.50
CA GLU A 170 20.57 3.96 -4.72
C GLU A 170 20.30 2.50 -4.39
N MET A 171 19.59 2.25 -3.30
CA MET A 171 19.18 0.90 -2.88
C MET A 171 18.19 0.26 -3.84
N LEU A 172 17.28 1.04 -4.46
CA LEU A 172 16.38 0.55 -5.49
C LEU A 172 17.14 0.01 -6.71
N ARG A 173 18.30 0.58 -7.04
CA ARG A 173 19.16 0.06 -8.11
C ARG A 173 19.82 -1.26 -7.72
N ARG A 174 20.21 -1.40 -6.45
CA ARG A 174 20.89 -2.59 -5.92
C ARG A 174 19.91 -3.74 -5.65
N TYR A 175 18.69 -3.42 -5.27
CA TYR A 175 17.64 -4.37 -4.90
C TYR A 175 16.36 -4.12 -5.70
N PRO A 176 16.23 -4.61 -6.96
CA PRO A 176 15.08 -4.34 -7.83
C PRO A 176 13.75 -4.89 -7.30
N SER A 177 13.79 -5.78 -6.31
CA SER A 177 12.59 -6.37 -5.67
C SER A 177 11.90 -5.44 -4.66
N TYR A 178 12.51 -4.29 -4.35
CA TYR A 178 11.95 -3.28 -3.45
C TYR A 178 11.25 -2.18 -4.22
N GLN A 179 10.28 -1.56 -3.56
CA GLN A 179 9.58 -0.37 -4.05
C GLN A 179 9.88 0.82 -3.14
N ALA A 180 9.69 2.04 -3.67
CA ALA A 180 9.84 3.25 -2.88
C ALA A 180 8.87 3.25 -1.69
N GLY A 181 9.35 3.62 -0.50
CA GLY A 181 8.59 3.58 0.75
C GLY A 181 8.71 2.27 1.53
N GLU A 182 9.41 1.26 1.00
CA GLU A 182 9.68 0.02 1.73
C GLU A 182 10.91 0.16 2.64
N TYR A 183 11.01 -0.76 3.58
CA TYR A 183 12.09 -0.78 4.57
C TYR A 183 13.06 -1.92 4.29
N VAL A 184 14.35 -1.63 4.44
CA VAL A 184 15.47 -2.57 4.25
C VAL A 184 16.47 -2.43 5.38
N GLY A 185 17.20 -3.49 5.72
CA GLY A 185 18.31 -3.43 6.65
C GLY A 185 19.46 -2.60 6.09
N ILE A 186 19.81 -1.52 6.79
CA ILE A 186 20.85 -0.57 6.36
C ILE A 186 22.23 -1.03 6.79
N SER A 187 22.36 -1.56 7.99
CA SER A 187 23.64 -1.95 8.58
C SER A 187 23.52 -3.17 9.48
N GLY A 188 24.66 -3.71 9.93
CA GLY A 188 24.75 -4.79 10.90
C GLY A 188 24.09 -6.09 10.46
N VAL A 189 23.56 -6.84 11.43
CA VAL A 189 22.83 -8.09 11.23
C VAL A 189 21.60 -7.88 10.34
N GLU A 190 20.91 -6.76 10.51
CA GLU A 190 19.74 -6.41 9.72
C GLU A 190 20.04 -6.35 8.22
N SER A 191 21.21 -5.83 7.83
CA SER A 191 21.63 -5.76 6.43
C SER A 191 22.26 -7.07 5.94
N ALA A 192 23.07 -7.72 6.77
CA ALA A 192 23.79 -8.93 6.39
C ALA A 192 22.83 -10.11 6.12
N TYR A 193 21.75 -10.19 6.89
CA TYR A 193 20.74 -11.25 6.78
C TYR A 193 19.40 -10.75 6.24
N GLU A 194 19.43 -9.68 5.43
CA GLU A 194 18.24 -9.11 4.79
C GLU A 194 17.40 -10.15 4.01
N PRO A 195 18.00 -11.06 3.20
CA PRO A 195 17.24 -12.04 2.43
C PRO A 195 16.43 -13.00 3.31
N GLU A 196 16.97 -13.38 4.48
CA GLU A 196 16.33 -14.27 5.44
C GLU A 196 15.28 -13.54 6.27
N LEU A 197 15.61 -12.34 6.75
CA LEU A 197 14.77 -11.56 7.66
C LEU A 197 13.54 -10.96 6.98
N ARG A 198 13.63 -10.55 5.71
CA ARG A 198 12.56 -9.81 5.03
C ARG A 198 11.28 -10.61 4.76
N GLY A 199 11.38 -11.95 4.65
CA GLY A 199 10.27 -12.80 4.23
C GLY A 199 9.88 -12.63 2.75
N LYS A 200 8.69 -13.10 2.40
CA LYS A 200 8.13 -12.99 1.04
C LYS A 200 6.80 -12.26 1.08
N LYS A 201 6.64 -11.25 0.23
CA LYS A 201 5.40 -10.50 0.10
C LYS A 201 4.27 -11.37 -0.40
N GLY A 202 3.08 -11.14 0.12
CA GLY A 202 1.83 -11.65 -0.42
C GLY A 202 1.17 -10.61 -1.33
N VAL A 203 0.15 -11.05 -2.06
CA VAL A 203 -0.71 -10.19 -2.88
C VAL A 203 -2.14 -10.57 -2.62
N LYS A 204 -2.96 -9.61 -2.24
CA LYS A 204 -4.40 -9.74 -2.16
C LYS A 204 -5.04 -9.04 -3.35
N ILE A 205 -5.95 -9.73 -4.03
CA ILE A 205 -6.64 -9.21 -5.21
C ILE A 205 -8.08 -8.91 -4.85
N THR A 206 -8.45 -7.64 -4.91
CA THR A 206 -9.80 -7.18 -4.61
C THR A 206 -10.48 -6.63 -5.87
N GLU A 207 -11.76 -6.91 -6.01
CA GLU A 207 -12.60 -6.30 -7.05
C GLU A 207 -13.02 -4.90 -6.62
N VAL A 208 -12.86 -3.95 -7.51
CA VAL A 208 -13.25 -2.56 -7.31
C VAL A 208 -14.25 -2.13 -8.38
N ASP A 209 -15.13 -1.21 -8.01
CA ASP A 209 -16.03 -0.59 -8.98
C ASP A 209 -15.37 0.56 -9.74
N THR A 210 -16.11 1.20 -10.65
CA THR A 210 -15.63 2.36 -11.42
C THR A 210 -15.28 3.59 -10.58
N HIS A 211 -15.68 3.61 -9.31
CA HIS A 211 -15.38 4.67 -8.34
C HIS A 211 -14.24 4.28 -7.39
N GLY A 212 -13.71 3.04 -7.51
CA GLY A 212 -12.63 2.52 -6.67
C GLY A 212 -13.11 1.91 -5.35
N ALA A 213 -14.43 1.78 -5.14
CA ALA A 213 -14.97 1.12 -3.96
C ALA A 213 -14.79 -0.39 -4.05
N ILE A 214 -14.38 -1.01 -2.94
CA ILE A 214 -14.13 -2.45 -2.85
C ILE A 214 -15.48 -3.19 -2.85
N LYS A 215 -15.67 -4.09 -3.82
CA LYS A 215 -16.84 -4.97 -3.91
C LYS A 215 -16.66 -6.28 -3.16
N GLY A 216 -15.43 -6.79 -3.16
CA GLY A 216 -15.13 -8.08 -2.53
C GLY A 216 -13.75 -8.61 -2.92
N SER A 217 -13.47 -9.84 -2.54
CA SER A 217 -12.26 -10.55 -2.93
C SER A 217 -12.45 -11.16 -4.33
N TYR A 218 -11.46 -11.02 -5.20
CA TYR A 218 -11.54 -11.59 -6.54
C TYR A 218 -11.57 -13.13 -6.47
N MET A 219 -12.59 -13.74 -7.08
CA MET A 219 -12.83 -15.19 -7.10
C MET A 219 -12.66 -15.86 -5.72
N ASP A 220 -13.22 -15.27 -4.67
CA ASP A 220 -13.15 -15.75 -3.28
C ASP A 220 -11.71 -15.92 -2.77
N GLY A 221 -10.75 -15.12 -3.26
CA GLY A 221 -9.36 -15.15 -2.84
C GLY A 221 -8.51 -16.29 -3.41
N ARG A 222 -9.00 -16.99 -4.44
CA ARG A 222 -8.27 -18.14 -5.05
C ARG A 222 -6.90 -17.78 -5.60
N PHE A 223 -6.71 -16.52 -5.99
CA PHE A 223 -5.46 -16.02 -6.57
C PHE A 223 -4.66 -15.17 -5.59
N ASP A 224 -5.13 -15.07 -4.35
CA ASP A 224 -4.38 -14.40 -3.29
C ASP A 224 -3.16 -15.24 -2.92
N SER A 225 -2.02 -14.57 -2.73
CA SER A 225 -0.85 -15.19 -2.13
C SER A 225 -0.65 -14.64 -0.73
N LEU A 226 -0.56 -15.54 0.25
CA LEU A 226 -0.31 -15.12 1.62
C LEU A 226 1.15 -14.69 1.80
N PRO A 227 1.41 -13.66 2.61
CA PRO A 227 2.78 -13.27 2.95
C PRO A 227 3.45 -14.38 3.79
N VAL A 228 4.71 -14.66 3.49
CA VAL A 228 5.50 -15.62 4.26
C VAL A 228 6.42 -14.84 5.19
N PRO A 229 6.30 -15.03 6.52
CA PRO A 229 7.16 -14.32 7.48
C PRO A 229 8.65 -14.61 7.25
N GLY A 230 9.49 -13.65 7.62
CA GLY A 230 10.93 -13.81 7.60
C GLY A 230 11.39 -14.86 8.61
N LYS A 231 12.56 -15.44 8.34
CA LYS A 231 13.19 -16.38 9.26
C LYS A 231 13.84 -15.64 10.41
N SER A 232 13.63 -16.11 11.63
CA SER A 232 14.31 -15.57 12.81
C SER A 232 15.76 -16.05 12.89
N ILE A 233 16.62 -15.24 13.48
CA ILE A 233 18.06 -15.46 13.62
C ILE A 233 18.42 -15.54 15.09
N VAL A 234 19.26 -16.50 15.44
CA VAL A 234 19.86 -16.61 16.79
C VAL A 234 21.33 -16.20 16.72
N CYS A 235 21.68 -15.14 17.44
CA CYS A 235 23.07 -14.69 17.59
C CYS A 235 23.79 -15.51 18.67
N THR A 236 25.08 -15.72 18.50
CA THR A 236 25.92 -16.38 19.53
C THR A 236 26.29 -15.48 20.70
N CYS A 237 25.99 -14.18 20.62
CA CYS A 237 26.21 -13.21 21.68
C CYS A 237 25.31 -13.45 22.89
N LEU A 238 25.70 -12.98 24.04
CA LEU A 238 24.92 -12.94 25.26
C LEU A 238 24.57 -11.49 25.57
N LEU A 239 23.28 -11.22 25.74
CA LEU A 239 22.78 -9.89 26.02
C LEU A 239 23.40 -9.27 27.28
N TYR A 240 23.60 -10.09 28.33
CA TYR A 240 24.13 -9.66 29.63
C TYR A 240 25.64 -9.39 29.67
N THR A 241 26.40 -9.94 28.71
CA THR A 241 27.86 -9.80 28.66
C THR A 241 28.35 -8.79 27.63
N SER A 242 27.44 -8.24 26.84
CA SER A 242 27.76 -7.20 25.85
C SER A 242 27.74 -5.83 26.54
N PRO A 243 28.87 -5.17 26.76
CA PRO A 243 28.89 -3.86 27.43
C PRO A 243 28.15 -2.83 26.56
N SER A 244 27.31 -2.03 27.19
CA SER A 244 26.71 -0.86 26.54
C SER A 244 27.83 0.13 26.19
N PRO A 245 27.77 0.83 25.04
CA PRO A 245 28.70 1.91 24.73
C PRO A 245 28.78 3.00 25.81
N ARG A 246 27.77 3.09 26.68
CA ARG A 246 27.77 4.00 27.83
C ARG A 246 28.57 3.47 29.03
N ASP A 247 28.71 2.16 29.15
CA ASP A 247 29.47 1.55 30.27
C ASP A 247 30.98 1.65 30.06
N LEU A 248 31.42 1.89 28.81
CA LEU A 248 32.84 2.10 28.45
C LEU A 248 33.28 3.54 28.65
N SER A 249 32.38 4.48 28.95
CA SER A 249 32.76 5.90 29.17
C SER A 249 32.95 6.30 30.64
N THR A 250 32.88 5.34 31.57
CA THR A 250 33.00 5.58 33.03
C THR A 250 34.21 4.91 33.66
N SER A 251 35.24 4.55 32.86
CA SER A 251 36.51 4.07 33.37
C SER A 251 37.66 4.99 32.99
#